data_3506310c2c570e3ae32912601cbd42f4
#
_entry.id   3506310c2c570e3ae32912601cbd42f4
#
_cell.length_a   1.000
_cell.length_b   1.000
_cell.length_c   1.000
_cell.angle_alpha   90.00
_cell.angle_beta   90.00
_cell.angle_gamma   90.00
#
_symmetry.space_group_name_H-M   'P 1'
#
loop_
_entity.id
_entity.type
_entity.pdbx_description
1 polymer ?
#
loop_
_entity_poly.entity_id
_entity_poly.type
_entity_poly.pdbx_seq_one_letter_code
_entity_poly.pdbx_strand_id
1 'polypeptide(L)'
;MDYSRLIPIIRQLALDAGDRIMEVYNGPDFEVKAKGDASPVTVADEAADEIISAGLRAAFPDVVLITEEQAASHAQTASTFLIVDPLDGTKEFVQRRGDFTVNIAFVENGVPLRGVVYAPAQGRLFYTREDGVSVEEVNGEQRVIAVTKPDNSALMVVASKSHRDQATDDYIAKYAVKDMTSAGSSLKFCLVATGEADLYPRLGRTMEWDTAAGDAVLRGAGGQVVRFDDHTPLAYGKKGWDNPFFIAYAPGVLLQK
;
A
#
# COMPACT_ATOMS: atom_id res chain seq x y z
N MET A 1 -4.11 -19.62 -8.09
CA MET A 1 -5.01 -19.00 -7.07
C MET A 1 -6.40 -18.79 -7.67
N ASP A 2 -7.43 -19.15 -6.93
CA ASP A 2 -8.82 -18.82 -7.30
C ASP A 2 -9.15 -17.40 -6.81
N TYR A 3 -9.22 -16.46 -7.72
CA TYR A 3 -9.48 -15.05 -7.39
C TYR A 3 -10.93 -14.79 -6.97
N SER A 4 -11.90 -15.59 -7.46
CA SER A 4 -13.30 -15.46 -7.03
C SER A 4 -13.49 -15.77 -5.55
N ARG A 5 -12.61 -16.60 -4.98
CA ARG A 5 -12.53 -16.89 -3.56
C ARG A 5 -11.62 -15.89 -2.83
N LEU A 6 -10.48 -15.51 -3.42
CA LEU A 6 -9.49 -14.64 -2.77
C LEU A 6 -10.06 -13.25 -2.49
N ILE A 7 -10.63 -12.60 -3.50
CA ILE A 7 -11.01 -11.18 -3.40
C ILE A 7 -12.05 -10.89 -2.31
N PRO A 8 -13.16 -11.64 -2.22
CA PRO A 8 -14.12 -11.42 -1.13
C PRO A 8 -13.49 -11.60 0.26
N ILE A 9 -12.57 -12.56 0.41
CA ILE A 9 -11.93 -12.85 1.69
C ILE A 9 -10.99 -11.72 2.10
N ILE A 10 -10.03 -11.32 1.24
CA ILE A 10 -9.08 -10.26 1.59
C ILE A 10 -9.76 -8.90 1.76
N ARG A 11 -10.83 -8.64 0.99
CA ARG A 11 -11.66 -7.45 1.17
C ARG A 11 -12.33 -7.45 2.55
N GLN A 12 -12.96 -8.55 2.96
CA GLN A 12 -13.64 -8.63 4.26
C GLN A 12 -12.64 -8.52 5.40
N LEU A 13 -11.50 -9.22 5.34
CA LEU A 13 -10.46 -9.14 6.36
C LEU A 13 -9.89 -7.73 6.51
N ALA A 14 -9.75 -6.98 5.41
CA ALA A 14 -9.31 -5.58 5.48
C ALA A 14 -10.35 -4.69 6.18
N LEU A 15 -11.65 -4.91 5.94
CA LEU A 15 -12.73 -4.21 6.63
C LEU A 15 -12.76 -4.54 8.12
N ASP A 16 -12.72 -5.84 8.49
CA ASP A 16 -12.76 -6.29 9.88
C ASP A 16 -11.56 -5.76 10.68
N ALA A 17 -10.37 -5.79 10.08
CA ALA A 17 -9.16 -5.20 10.65
C ALA A 17 -9.27 -3.68 10.79
N GLY A 18 -9.82 -3.00 9.78
CA GLY A 18 -10.05 -1.57 9.80
C GLY A 18 -11.03 -1.14 10.89
N ASP A 19 -12.12 -1.89 11.09
CA ASP A 19 -13.08 -1.64 12.17
C ASP A 19 -12.38 -1.77 13.54
N ARG A 20 -11.55 -2.80 13.72
CA ARG A 20 -10.77 -2.99 14.96
C ARG A 20 -9.77 -1.87 15.18
N ILE A 21 -9.07 -1.41 14.14
CA ILE A 21 -8.17 -0.26 14.18
C ILE A 21 -8.93 0.99 14.61
N MET A 22 -10.14 1.23 14.04
CA MET A 22 -10.93 2.42 14.36
C MET A 22 -11.52 2.40 15.75
N GLU A 23 -11.83 1.23 16.34
CA GLU A 23 -12.18 1.13 17.75
C GLU A 23 -11.05 1.68 18.66
N VAL A 24 -9.80 1.27 18.40
CA VAL A 24 -8.63 1.77 19.14
C VAL A 24 -8.36 3.23 18.81
N TYR A 25 -8.42 3.60 17.53
CA TYR A 25 -8.19 4.99 17.07
C TYR A 25 -9.15 5.99 17.70
N ASN A 26 -10.42 5.64 17.89
CA ASN A 26 -11.42 6.50 18.51
C ASN A 26 -11.45 6.41 20.04
N GLY A 27 -10.69 5.47 20.64
CA GLY A 27 -10.56 5.34 22.09
C GLY A 27 -9.80 6.51 22.74
N PRO A 28 -9.99 6.69 24.06
CA PRO A 28 -9.33 7.80 24.79
C PRO A 28 -7.81 7.59 24.90
N ASP A 29 -7.38 6.35 25.10
CA ASP A 29 -5.98 5.97 25.29
C ASP A 29 -5.69 4.66 24.59
N PHE A 30 -4.50 4.52 24.04
CA PHE A 30 -3.98 3.27 23.53
C PHE A 30 -2.52 3.09 23.91
N GLU A 31 -2.12 1.84 24.16
CA GLU A 31 -0.76 1.49 24.52
C GLU A 31 0.15 1.58 23.29
N VAL A 32 1.25 2.33 23.40
CA VAL A 32 2.27 2.45 22.35
C VAL A 32 3.54 1.75 22.81
N LYS A 33 3.98 0.76 22.03
CA LYS A 33 5.25 0.03 22.23
C LYS A 33 6.26 0.45 21.19
N ALA A 34 7.53 0.52 21.55
CA ALA A 34 8.61 0.74 20.61
C ALA A 34 9.03 -0.60 19.98
N LYS A 35 9.08 -0.66 18.64
CA LYS A 35 9.73 -1.75 17.90
C LYS A 35 11.25 -1.67 18.07
N GLY A 36 11.95 -2.75 17.76
CA GLY A 36 13.41 -2.80 17.86
C GLY A 36 14.16 -1.77 17.02
N ASP A 37 13.52 -1.23 15.98
CA ASP A 37 14.00 -0.13 15.13
C ASP A 37 13.55 1.27 15.61
N ALA A 38 13.02 1.36 16.83
CA ALA A 38 12.42 2.53 17.45
C ALA A 38 11.11 3.03 16.81
N SER A 39 10.49 2.27 15.91
CA SER A 39 9.16 2.59 15.38
C SER A 39 8.07 2.24 16.40
N PRO A 40 7.05 3.09 16.61
CA PRO A 40 5.99 2.77 17.57
C PRO A 40 5.12 1.62 17.05
N VAL A 41 4.82 0.68 17.94
CA VAL A 41 3.85 -0.41 17.74
C VAL A 41 2.63 -0.12 18.60
N THR A 42 1.46 -0.25 18.06
CA THR A 42 0.20 -0.01 18.76
C THR A 42 -0.58 -1.32 18.97
N VAL A 43 -1.47 -1.31 19.95
CA VAL A 43 -2.43 -2.41 20.17
C VAL A 43 -3.31 -2.64 18.93
N ALA A 44 -3.59 -1.58 18.16
CA ALA A 44 -4.36 -1.67 16.92
C ALA A 44 -3.66 -2.52 15.86
N ASP A 45 -2.33 -2.37 15.71
CA ASP A 45 -1.49 -3.08 14.76
C ASP A 45 -1.48 -4.59 15.05
N GLU A 46 -1.18 -4.96 16.31
CA GLU A 46 -1.18 -6.35 16.77
C GLU A 46 -2.56 -7.03 16.59
N ALA A 47 -3.65 -6.30 16.92
CA ALA A 47 -5.00 -6.85 16.81
C ALA A 47 -5.47 -6.97 15.35
N ALA A 48 -5.08 -6.05 14.48
CA ALA A 48 -5.36 -6.14 13.04
C ALA A 48 -4.59 -7.32 12.40
N ASP A 49 -3.31 -7.51 12.76
CA ASP A 49 -2.53 -8.66 12.28
C ASP A 49 -3.17 -10.00 12.69
N GLU A 50 -3.65 -10.13 13.92
CA GLU A 50 -4.31 -11.35 14.39
C GLU A 50 -5.53 -11.69 13.53
N ILE A 51 -6.40 -10.72 13.26
CA ILE A 51 -7.61 -10.89 12.44
C ILE A 51 -7.22 -11.35 11.02
N ILE A 52 -6.33 -10.62 10.37
CA ILE A 52 -5.94 -10.87 8.98
C ILE A 52 -5.22 -12.21 8.86
N SER A 53 -4.22 -12.45 9.71
CA SER A 53 -3.39 -13.64 9.66
C SER A 53 -4.17 -14.92 9.96
N ALA A 54 -5.09 -14.90 10.96
CA ALA A 54 -5.94 -16.04 11.25
C ALA A 54 -6.89 -16.35 10.08
N GLY A 55 -7.52 -15.32 9.51
CA GLY A 55 -8.44 -15.47 8.39
C GLY A 55 -7.75 -15.99 7.12
N LEU A 56 -6.57 -15.46 6.79
CA LEU A 56 -5.79 -15.90 5.63
C LEU A 56 -5.29 -17.34 5.78
N ARG A 57 -4.77 -17.73 6.94
CA ARG A 57 -4.33 -19.12 7.21
C ARG A 57 -5.49 -20.13 7.16
N ALA A 58 -6.66 -19.75 7.66
CA ALA A 58 -7.85 -20.59 7.57
C ALA A 58 -8.36 -20.76 6.14
N ALA A 59 -8.31 -19.69 5.35
CA ALA A 59 -8.80 -19.71 3.97
C ALA A 59 -7.78 -20.31 2.97
N PHE A 60 -6.48 -20.06 3.17
CA PHE A 60 -5.40 -20.42 2.24
C PHE A 60 -4.22 -21.08 2.97
N PRO A 61 -4.42 -22.25 3.63
CA PRO A 61 -3.41 -22.87 4.50
C PRO A 61 -2.12 -23.27 3.77
N ASP A 62 -2.17 -23.49 2.45
CA ASP A 62 -1.05 -23.91 1.63
C ASP A 62 -0.28 -22.72 0.99
N VAL A 63 -0.72 -21.49 1.23
CA VAL A 63 -0.07 -20.29 0.69
C VAL A 63 0.81 -19.66 1.77
N VAL A 64 2.07 -19.39 1.42
CA VAL A 64 2.99 -18.68 2.34
C VAL A 64 2.41 -17.32 2.68
N LEU A 65 2.40 -16.99 3.96
CA LEU A 65 1.96 -15.69 4.48
C LEU A 65 3.15 -14.94 5.08
N ILE A 66 3.40 -13.77 4.56
CA ILE A 66 4.37 -12.80 5.07
C ILE A 66 3.60 -11.63 5.67
N THR A 67 3.91 -11.26 6.91
CA THR A 67 3.30 -10.11 7.56
C THR A 67 4.33 -9.31 8.33
N GLU A 68 4.21 -7.99 8.36
CA GLU A 68 5.14 -7.11 9.07
C GLU A 68 5.29 -7.51 10.53
N GLU A 69 4.18 -7.82 11.22
CA GLU A 69 4.16 -8.06 12.66
C GLU A 69 4.73 -9.42 13.09
N GLN A 70 4.89 -10.36 12.17
CA GLN A 70 5.38 -11.71 12.48
C GLN A 70 6.78 -11.96 11.91
N ALA A 71 7.82 -11.55 12.64
CA ALA A 71 9.22 -11.68 12.24
C ALA A 71 9.63 -13.11 11.78
N ALA A 72 8.99 -14.16 12.30
CA ALA A 72 9.22 -15.54 11.87
C ALA A 72 8.81 -15.76 10.40
N SER A 73 7.85 -14.99 9.87
CA SER A 73 7.43 -15.07 8.47
C SER A 73 8.50 -14.54 7.52
N HIS A 74 9.34 -13.61 7.96
CA HIS A 74 10.35 -12.95 7.13
C HIS A 74 11.49 -13.85 6.69
N ALA A 75 11.67 -15.01 7.34
CA ALA A 75 12.65 -16.02 6.94
C ALA A 75 12.16 -16.90 5.78
N GLN A 76 10.87 -16.82 5.42
CA GLN A 76 10.29 -17.62 4.35
C GLN A 76 10.61 -17.03 2.98
N THR A 77 10.66 -17.91 1.98
CA THR A 77 10.81 -17.55 0.57
C THR A 77 9.85 -18.36 -0.26
N ALA A 78 9.11 -17.72 -1.15
CA ALA A 78 8.18 -18.39 -2.06
C ALA A 78 8.03 -17.56 -3.34
N SER A 79 7.74 -18.22 -4.45
CA SER A 79 7.35 -17.55 -5.70
C SER A 79 5.89 -17.09 -5.69
N THR A 80 5.09 -17.68 -4.78
CA THR A 80 3.66 -17.36 -4.60
C THR A 80 3.40 -17.18 -3.11
N PHE A 81 2.91 -16.02 -2.70
CA PHE A 81 2.68 -15.69 -1.30
C PHE A 81 1.61 -14.59 -1.12
N LEU A 82 1.04 -14.55 0.06
CA LEU A 82 0.28 -13.40 0.57
C LEU A 82 1.22 -12.53 1.40
N ILE A 83 1.09 -11.22 1.27
CA ILE A 83 1.89 -10.25 2.02
C ILE A 83 0.98 -9.19 2.63
N VAL A 84 1.24 -8.85 3.89
CA VAL A 84 0.35 -8.03 4.72
C VAL A 84 1.15 -6.99 5.49
N ASP A 85 0.65 -5.78 5.47
CA ASP A 85 0.90 -4.75 6.47
C ASP A 85 -0.43 -4.42 7.15
N PRO A 86 -0.61 -4.82 8.41
CA PRO A 86 -1.90 -4.65 9.09
C PRO A 86 -2.26 -3.20 9.36
N LEU A 87 -1.24 -2.34 9.57
CA LEU A 87 -1.41 -0.91 9.85
C LEU A 87 -0.21 -0.09 9.35
N ASP A 88 -0.15 0.12 8.02
CA ASP A 88 0.82 1.05 7.44
C ASP A 88 0.48 2.49 7.84
N GLY A 89 1.50 3.22 8.29
CA GLY A 89 1.33 4.59 8.76
C GLY A 89 1.08 4.68 10.27
N THR A 90 1.77 3.88 11.08
CA THR A 90 1.69 3.92 12.56
C THR A 90 1.96 5.32 13.11
N LYS A 91 2.84 6.12 12.48
CA LYS A 91 3.07 7.53 12.88
C LYS A 91 1.83 8.39 12.66
N GLU A 92 1.17 8.23 11.51
CA GLU A 92 -0.06 8.93 11.17
C GLU A 92 -1.20 8.54 12.12
N PHE A 93 -1.27 7.25 12.49
CA PHE A 93 -2.21 6.75 13.48
C PHE A 93 -1.98 7.38 14.86
N VAL A 94 -0.75 7.32 15.39
CA VAL A 94 -0.38 7.90 16.70
C VAL A 94 -0.63 9.41 16.73
N GLN A 95 -0.37 10.11 15.62
CA GLN A 95 -0.57 11.55 15.51
C GLN A 95 -2.00 11.95 15.13
N ARG A 96 -2.94 11.01 15.07
CA ARG A 96 -4.36 11.25 14.75
C ARG A 96 -4.58 11.93 13.40
N ARG A 97 -3.79 11.56 12.36
CA ARG A 97 -3.86 12.20 11.04
C ARG A 97 -4.78 11.50 10.03
N GLY A 98 -5.21 10.28 10.29
CA GLY A 98 -6.14 9.55 9.45
C GLY A 98 -5.60 9.02 8.11
N ASP A 99 -4.29 9.15 7.84
CA ASP A 99 -3.64 8.70 6.59
C ASP A 99 -2.95 7.34 6.78
N PHE A 100 -3.58 6.38 7.44
CA PHE A 100 -3.08 5.03 7.65
C PHE A 100 -3.94 4.01 6.90
N THR A 101 -3.34 2.86 6.53
CA THR A 101 -4.02 1.87 5.70
C THR A 101 -3.78 0.44 6.18
N VAL A 102 -4.75 -0.44 5.90
CA VAL A 102 -4.59 -1.90 5.91
C VAL A 102 -4.20 -2.35 4.52
N ASN A 103 -3.14 -3.12 4.39
CA ASN A 103 -2.61 -3.58 3.11
C ASN A 103 -2.54 -5.10 3.06
N ILE A 104 -3.21 -5.71 2.07
CA ILE A 104 -3.15 -7.16 1.81
C ILE A 104 -2.90 -7.36 0.33
N ALA A 105 -1.87 -8.14 -0.05
CA ALA A 105 -1.60 -8.45 -1.44
C ALA A 105 -1.33 -9.94 -1.67
N PHE A 106 -1.69 -10.40 -2.85
CA PHE A 106 -1.29 -11.68 -3.42
C PHE A 106 -0.24 -11.45 -4.50
N VAL A 107 0.91 -12.06 -4.30
CA VAL A 107 2.08 -11.96 -5.20
C VAL A 107 2.36 -13.31 -5.83
N GLU A 108 2.63 -13.32 -7.13
CA GLU A 108 3.05 -14.49 -7.88
C GLU A 108 4.20 -14.16 -8.82
N ASN A 109 5.29 -14.91 -8.74
CA ASN A 109 6.50 -14.73 -9.56
C ASN A 109 7.03 -13.28 -9.55
N GLY A 110 7.03 -12.67 -8.38
CA GLY A 110 7.53 -11.30 -8.17
C GLY A 110 6.56 -10.20 -8.60
N VAL A 111 5.35 -10.52 -9.03
CA VAL A 111 4.34 -9.55 -9.47
C VAL A 111 3.15 -9.54 -8.51
N PRO A 112 2.74 -8.39 -7.96
CA PRO A 112 1.54 -8.28 -7.15
C PRO A 112 0.32 -8.26 -8.08
N LEU A 113 -0.42 -9.37 -8.10
CA LEU A 113 -1.53 -9.58 -9.03
C LEU A 113 -2.88 -9.10 -8.48
N ARG A 114 -3.05 -9.14 -7.15
CA ARG A 114 -4.27 -8.72 -6.46
C ARG A 114 -3.88 -8.02 -5.17
N GLY A 115 -4.60 -6.96 -4.83
CA GLY A 115 -4.34 -6.20 -3.62
C GLY A 115 -5.59 -5.51 -3.10
N VAL A 116 -5.58 -5.26 -1.79
CA VAL A 116 -6.53 -4.44 -1.08
C VAL A 116 -5.77 -3.41 -0.26
N VAL A 117 -6.13 -2.15 -0.40
CA VAL A 117 -5.70 -1.03 0.44
C VAL A 117 -6.95 -0.40 1.05
N TYR A 118 -7.08 -0.44 2.35
CA TYR A 118 -8.19 0.18 3.06
C TYR A 118 -7.71 1.33 3.95
N ALA A 119 -8.23 2.53 3.74
CA ALA A 119 -7.99 3.71 4.58
C ALA A 119 -9.20 3.90 5.53
N PRO A 120 -9.22 3.27 6.71
CA PRO A 120 -10.43 3.17 7.53
C PRO A 120 -10.89 4.52 8.08
N ALA A 121 -9.98 5.42 8.43
CA ALA A 121 -10.34 6.76 8.91
C ALA A 121 -10.97 7.65 7.82
N GLN A 122 -10.79 7.29 6.54
CA GLN A 122 -11.37 8.00 5.40
C GLN A 122 -12.57 7.25 4.79
N GLY A 123 -12.82 6.01 5.22
CA GLY A 123 -13.87 5.15 4.67
C GLY A 123 -13.64 4.80 3.19
N ARG A 124 -12.38 4.79 2.71
CA ARG A 124 -12.01 4.50 1.32
C ARG A 124 -11.35 3.13 1.22
N LEU A 125 -11.94 2.23 0.46
CA LEU A 125 -11.44 0.88 0.19
C LEU A 125 -11.08 0.76 -1.29
N PHE A 126 -9.84 0.38 -1.58
CA PHE A 126 -9.33 0.18 -2.93
C PHE A 126 -8.92 -1.26 -3.12
N TYR A 127 -9.34 -1.91 -4.20
CA TYR A 127 -8.93 -3.27 -4.47
C TYR A 127 -9.00 -3.66 -5.94
N THR A 128 -8.21 -4.67 -6.30
CA THR A 128 -8.30 -5.32 -7.61
C THR A 128 -9.37 -6.41 -7.59
N ARG A 129 -10.31 -6.37 -8.54
CA ARG A 129 -11.32 -7.41 -8.74
C ARG A 129 -10.68 -8.67 -9.34
N GLU A 130 -11.47 -9.76 -9.44
CA GLU A 130 -11.03 -11.03 -10.05
C GLU A 130 -10.61 -10.91 -11.53
N ASP A 131 -11.17 -9.96 -12.28
CA ASP A 131 -10.77 -9.62 -13.65
C ASP A 131 -9.48 -8.78 -13.75
N GLY A 132 -8.91 -8.38 -12.60
CA GLY A 132 -7.71 -7.55 -12.53
C GLY A 132 -7.95 -6.05 -12.62
N VAL A 133 -9.19 -5.61 -12.82
CA VAL A 133 -9.56 -4.19 -12.82
C VAL A 133 -9.67 -3.68 -11.39
N SER A 134 -9.11 -2.52 -11.12
CA SER A 134 -9.18 -1.90 -9.78
C SER A 134 -10.43 -1.04 -9.61
N VAL A 135 -10.95 -1.08 -8.39
CA VAL A 135 -12.10 -0.29 -7.96
C VAL A 135 -11.80 0.43 -6.66
N GLU A 136 -12.48 1.53 -6.45
CA GLU A 136 -12.66 2.18 -5.16
C GLU A 136 -14.08 1.92 -4.67
N GLU A 137 -14.20 1.64 -3.38
CA GLU A 137 -15.47 1.47 -2.69
C GLU A 137 -15.55 2.47 -1.54
N VAL A 138 -16.65 3.24 -1.51
CA VAL A 138 -16.96 4.22 -0.45
C VAL A 138 -18.42 4.00 -0.04
N ASN A 139 -18.66 3.75 1.26
CA ASN A 139 -20.00 3.46 1.80
C ASN A 139 -20.73 2.32 1.07
N GLY A 140 -20.00 1.31 0.60
CA GLY A 140 -20.54 0.16 -0.14
C GLY A 140 -20.79 0.40 -1.62
N GLU A 141 -20.62 1.62 -2.10
CA GLU A 141 -20.72 1.95 -3.54
C GLU A 141 -19.35 1.81 -4.21
N GLN A 142 -19.32 1.01 -5.29
CA GLN A 142 -18.09 0.71 -6.02
C GLN A 142 -18.03 1.52 -7.31
N ARG A 143 -16.85 2.08 -7.61
CA ARG A 143 -16.54 2.67 -8.92
C ARG A 143 -15.23 2.09 -9.48
N VAL A 144 -15.19 1.83 -10.76
CA VAL A 144 -13.95 1.51 -11.45
C VAL A 144 -13.04 2.75 -11.40
N ILE A 145 -11.76 2.53 -11.07
CA ILE A 145 -10.76 3.59 -11.05
C ILE A 145 -9.76 3.40 -12.19
N ALA A 146 -9.22 4.49 -12.67
CA ALA A 146 -8.20 4.53 -13.69
C ALA A 146 -7.28 5.73 -13.48
N VAL A 147 -6.00 5.55 -13.82
CA VAL A 147 -5.03 6.64 -13.83
C VAL A 147 -5.41 7.73 -14.83
N THR A 148 -4.89 8.94 -14.63
CA THR A 148 -5.06 10.05 -15.57
C THR A 148 -4.30 9.81 -16.88
N LYS A 149 -4.58 10.65 -17.87
CA LYS A 149 -3.65 10.96 -18.97
C LYS A 149 -2.86 12.20 -18.54
N PRO A 150 -1.58 12.04 -18.11
CA PRO A 150 -0.83 13.12 -17.49
C PRO A 150 -0.51 14.25 -18.48
N ASP A 151 -0.52 15.48 -17.97
CA ASP A 151 0.03 16.66 -18.67
C ASP A 151 1.43 16.97 -18.10
N ASN A 152 2.48 16.67 -18.85
CA ASN A 152 3.86 16.88 -18.40
C ASN A 152 4.24 18.36 -18.20
N SER A 153 3.40 19.29 -18.63
CA SER A 153 3.57 20.72 -18.34
C SER A 153 2.91 21.16 -17.02
N ALA A 154 2.14 20.26 -16.36
CA ALA A 154 1.32 20.60 -15.21
C ALA A 154 0.96 19.36 -14.35
N LEU A 155 1.97 18.57 -13.92
CA LEU A 155 1.77 17.33 -13.19
C LEU A 155 1.20 17.54 -11.78
N MET A 156 0.32 16.63 -11.37
CA MET A 156 -0.14 16.47 -10.00
C MET A 156 0.76 15.46 -9.30
N VAL A 157 1.49 15.87 -8.26
CA VAL A 157 2.45 15.01 -7.55
C VAL A 157 1.93 14.68 -6.16
N VAL A 158 2.07 13.42 -5.73
CA VAL A 158 1.88 13.04 -4.33
C VAL A 158 3.22 12.62 -3.72
N ALA A 159 3.51 13.10 -2.51
CA ALA A 159 4.73 12.77 -1.77
C ALA A 159 4.41 12.30 -0.34
N SER A 160 5.40 11.66 0.31
CA SER A 160 5.24 11.20 1.69
C SER A 160 5.08 12.38 2.64
N LYS A 161 4.10 12.30 3.55
CA LYS A 161 3.84 13.32 4.57
C LYS A 161 4.90 13.30 5.68
N SER A 162 5.33 12.11 6.10
CA SER A 162 6.20 11.92 7.27
C SER A 162 7.62 11.48 6.94
N HIS A 163 7.90 11.08 5.69
CA HIS A 163 9.20 10.52 5.26
C HIS A 163 9.70 11.12 3.94
N ARG A 164 9.35 12.38 3.69
CA ARG A 164 9.88 13.13 2.55
C ARG A 164 11.29 13.62 2.89
N ASP A 165 12.23 13.39 2.00
CA ASP A 165 13.63 13.77 2.12
C ASP A 165 14.07 14.70 0.98
N GLN A 166 15.27 15.26 1.11
CA GLN A 166 15.81 16.21 0.12
C GLN A 166 15.97 15.55 -1.26
N ALA A 167 16.36 14.27 -1.33
CA ALA A 167 16.52 13.57 -2.60
C ALA A 167 15.19 13.46 -3.37
N THR A 168 14.09 13.19 -2.64
CA THR A 168 12.73 13.20 -3.21
C THR A 168 12.35 14.60 -3.70
N ASP A 169 12.68 15.66 -2.93
CA ASP A 169 12.41 17.03 -3.31
C ASP A 169 13.19 17.46 -4.56
N ASP A 170 14.46 17.13 -4.62
CA ASP A 170 15.32 17.41 -5.77
C ASP A 170 14.84 16.67 -7.03
N TYR A 171 14.31 15.46 -6.86
CA TYR A 171 13.73 14.73 -7.99
C TYR A 171 12.42 15.37 -8.46
N ILE A 172 11.51 15.73 -7.56
CA ILE A 172 10.25 16.41 -7.89
C ILE A 172 10.51 17.75 -8.58
N ALA A 173 11.55 18.48 -8.17
CA ALA A 173 11.92 19.77 -8.77
C ALA A 173 12.31 19.69 -10.26
N LYS A 174 12.58 18.50 -10.80
CA LYS A 174 12.85 18.31 -12.24
C LYS A 174 11.59 18.32 -13.10
N TYR A 175 10.41 18.37 -12.50
CA TYR A 175 9.11 18.33 -13.19
C TYR A 175 8.39 19.68 -13.14
N ALA A 176 7.56 19.94 -14.14
CA ALA A 176 6.60 21.03 -14.08
C ALA A 176 5.40 20.61 -13.23
N VAL A 177 5.45 20.88 -11.94
CA VAL A 177 4.42 20.51 -10.97
C VAL A 177 3.35 21.59 -10.89
N LYS A 178 2.09 21.23 -11.14
CA LYS A 178 0.93 22.10 -10.97
C LYS A 178 0.53 22.20 -9.50
N ASP A 179 0.47 21.04 -8.84
CA ASP A 179 0.11 20.95 -7.43
C ASP A 179 0.77 19.73 -6.81
N MET A 180 0.96 19.77 -5.49
CA MET A 180 1.58 18.70 -4.74
C MET A 180 0.79 18.42 -3.47
N THR A 181 0.27 17.18 -3.38
CA THR A 181 -0.42 16.66 -2.20
C THR A 181 0.53 15.81 -1.36
N SER A 182 0.35 15.82 -0.04
CA SER A 182 1.05 14.93 0.89
C SER A 182 0.07 13.95 1.52
N ALA A 183 0.39 12.66 1.47
CA ALA A 183 -0.37 11.61 2.13
C ALA A 183 0.55 10.63 2.87
N GLY A 184 0.01 9.95 3.88
CA GLY A 184 0.66 8.84 4.57
C GLY A 184 0.51 7.53 3.80
N SER A 185 1.20 6.49 4.26
CA SER A 185 1.04 5.07 3.91
C SER A 185 0.89 4.73 2.41
N SER A 186 0.33 3.57 2.10
CA SER A 186 0.00 3.09 0.75
C SER A 186 -1.07 3.92 0.03
N LEU A 187 -1.77 4.81 0.74
CA LEU A 187 -2.78 5.70 0.14
C LEU A 187 -2.24 6.48 -1.07
N LYS A 188 -0.93 6.78 -1.10
CA LYS A 188 -0.29 7.47 -2.22
C LYS A 188 -0.38 6.72 -3.56
N PHE A 189 -0.32 5.39 -3.55
CA PHE A 189 -0.57 4.57 -4.75
C PHE A 189 -2.02 4.71 -5.21
N CYS A 190 -2.95 4.73 -4.24
CA CYS A 190 -4.37 4.86 -4.52
C CYS A 190 -4.71 6.22 -5.13
N LEU A 191 -4.06 7.30 -4.68
CA LEU A 191 -4.23 8.64 -5.28
C LEU A 191 -3.75 8.69 -6.74
N VAL A 192 -2.69 7.96 -7.09
CA VAL A 192 -2.30 7.80 -8.49
C VAL A 192 -3.31 6.94 -9.24
N ALA A 193 -3.76 5.83 -8.64
CA ALA A 193 -4.72 4.91 -9.25
C ALA A 193 -6.09 5.54 -9.54
N THR A 194 -6.53 6.50 -8.72
CA THR A 194 -7.80 7.23 -8.90
C THR A 194 -7.69 8.44 -9.81
N GLY A 195 -6.46 8.79 -10.25
CA GLY A 195 -6.20 9.98 -11.05
C GLY A 195 -6.18 11.29 -10.26
N GLU A 196 -6.12 11.22 -8.92
CA GLU A 196 -5.92 12.39 -8.05
C GLU A 196 -4.47 12.88 -8.07
N ALA A 197 -3.53 12.00 -8.49
CA ALA A 197 -2.13 12.35 -8.76
C ALA A 197 -1.64 11.63 -10.02
N ASP A 198 -0.56 12.14 -10.61
CA ASP A 198 0.11 11.56 -11.79
C ASP A 198 1.39 10.82 -11.42
N LEU A 199 2.03 11.25 -10.32
CA LEU A 199 3.39 10.84 -9.96
C LEU A 199 3.57 10.74 -8.45
N TYR A 200 4.16 9.62 -8.01
CA TYR A 200 4.58 9.36 -6.63
C TYR A 200 6.02 8.82 -6.63
N PRO A 201 7.06 9.66 -6.47
CA PRO A 201 8.42 9.21 -6.24
C PRO A 201 8.66 8.86 -4.78
N ARG A 202 9.43 7.79 -4.53
CA ARG A 202 9.83 7.36 -3.20
C ARG A 202 11.33 7.01 -3.16
N LEU A 203 12.14 7.94 -2.66
CA LEU A 203 13.59 7.81 -2.51
C LEU A 203 14.02 7.53 -1.06
N GLY A 204 13.10 7.08 -0.24
CA GLY A 204 13.34 6.63 1.12
C GLY A 204 13.02 5.14 1.29
N ARG A 205 13.54 4.54 2.38
CA ARG A 205 13.34 3.12 2.69
C ARG A 205 11.86 2.78 2.80
N THR A 206 11.48 1.64 2.21
CA THR A 206 10.19 0.97 2.39
C THR A 206 10.39 -0.54 2.35
N MET A 207 9.42 -1.26 2.91
CA MET A 207 9.37 -2.72 2.83
C MET A 207 8.38 -3.17 1.76
N GLU A 208 8.45 -4.44 1.37
CA GLU A 208 7.54 -4.98 0.34
C GLU A 208 6.07 -4.96 0.79
N TRP A 209 5.78 -5.16 2.08
CA TRP A 209 4.43 -5.09 2.62
C TRP A 209 3.82 -3.69 2.59
N ASP A 210 4.65 -2.62 2.65
CA ASP A 210 4.19 -1.22 2.48
C ASP A 210 3.71 -0.93 1.05
N THR A 211 4.07 -1.76 0.06
CA THR A 211 3.94 -1.37 -1.36
C THR A 211 3.17 -2.36 -2.21
N ALA A 212 3.20 -3.66 -1.90
CA ALA A 212 2.64 -4.69 -2.78
C ALA A 212 1.14 -4.52 -3.07
N ALA A 213 0.36 -4.16 -2.04
CA ALA A 213 -1.08 -3.93 -2.20
C ALA A 213 -1.37 -2.69 -3.06
N GLY A 214 -0.66 -1.60 -2.77
CA GLY A 214 -0.77 -0.35 -3.54
C GLY A 214 -0.34 -0.51 -5.00
N ASP A 215 0.74 -1.25 -5.26
CA ASP A 215 1.20 -1.57 -6.62
C ASP A 215 0.16 -2.41 -7.37
N ALA A 216 -0.43 -3.45 -6.75
CA ALA A 216 -1.49 -4.23 -7.37
C ALA A 216 -2.70 -3.37 -7.75
N VAL A 217 -3.15 -2.50 -6.84
CA VAL A 217 -4.25 -1.55 -7.09
C VAL A 217 -3.89 -0.59 -8.23
N LEU A 218 -2.69 -0.03 -8.22
CA LEU A 218 -2.25 0.91 -9.25
C LEU A 218 -2.16 0.24 -10.64
N ARG A 219 -1.62 -0.97 -10.73
CA ARG A 219 -1.58 -1.77 -11.97
C ARG A 219 -2.96 -2.05 -12.52
N GLY A 220 -3.91 -2.45 -11.66
CA GLY A 220 -5.29 -2.71 -12.05
C GLY A 220 -6.05 -1.45 -12.50
N ALA A 221 -5.53 -0.25 -12.19
CA ALA A 221 -6.01 1.04 -12.67
C ALA A 221 -5.25 1.54 -13.93
N GLY A 222 -4.30 0.74 -14.46
CA GLY A 222 -3.50 1.09 -15.64
C GLY A 222 -2.20 1.86 -15.34
N GLY A 223 -1.82 2.03 -14.07
CA GLY A 223 -0.57 2.66 -13.67
C GLY A 223 0.63 1.70 -13.63
N GLN A 224 1.77 2.22 -13.23
CA GLN A 224 3.03 1.46 -13.16
C GLN A 224 3.83 1.83 -11.92
N VAL A 225 4.59 0.85 -11.40
CA VAL A 225 5.62 1.06 -10.37
C VAL A 225 6.94 0.53 -10.90
N VAL A 226 7.94 1.40 -10.94
CA VAL A 226 9.28 1.08 -11.45
C VAL A 226 10.36 1.45 -10.44
N ARG A 227 11.48 0.77 -10.52
CA ARG A 227 12.67 1.14 -9.77
C ARG A 227 13.15 2.52 -10.22
N PHE A 228 13.69 3.27 -9.28
CA PHE A 228 14.19 4.63 -9.55
C PHE A 228 15.48 4.62 -10.41
N ASP A 229 16.34 3.61 -10.24
CA ASP A 229 17.69 3.57 -10.82
C ASP A 229 17.71 3.22 -12.32
N ASP A 230 16.84 2.30 -12.75
CA ASP A 230 16.86 1.76 -14.11
C ASP A 230 15.49 1.72 -14.80
N HIS A 231 14.45 2.18 -14.10
CA HIS A 231 13.05 2.19 -14.55
C HIS A 231 12.51 0.79 -14.95
N THR A 232 13.12 -0.29 -14.45
CA THR A 232 12.56 -1.63 -14.58
C THR A 232 11.40 -1.82 -13.59
N PRO A 233 10.42 -2.69 -13.87
CA PRO A 233 9.30 -2.94 -12.96
C PRO A 233 9.78 -3.31 -11.55
N LEU A 234 9.11 -2.77 -10.51
CA LEU A 234 9.36 -3.17 -9.14
C LEU A 234 8.94 -4.63 -8.95
N ALA A 235 9.83 -5.45 -8.38
CA ALA A 235 9.60 -6.87 -8.14
C ALA A 235 9.57 -7.18 -6.64
N TYR A 236 8.83 -8.24 -6.27
CA TYR A 236 8.55 -8.67 -4.90
C TYR A 236 9.10 -10.07 -4.61
N GLY A 237 9.22 -10.43 -3.33
CA GLY A 237 9.82 -11.69 -2.90
C GLY A 237 11.35 -11.63 -2.81
N LYS A 238 11.91 -10.44 -2.58
CA LYS A 238 13.35 -10.23 -2.40
C LYS A 238 13.80 -10.72 -1.03
N LYS A 239 15.06 -11.17 -0.94
CA LYS A 239 15.66 -11.49 0.35
C LYS A 239 15.71 -10.21 1.23
N GLY A 240 15.15 -10.30 2.43
CA GLY A 240 15.14 -9.20 3.41
C GLY A 240 13.97 -8.24 3.27
N TRP A 241 13.13 -8.39 2.23
CA TRP A 241 11.88 -7.65 2.01
C TRP A 241 12.03 -6.13 1.83
N ASP A 242 13.25 -5.60 1.74
CA ASP A 242 13.50 -4.17 1.44
C ASP A 242 13.22 -3.86 -0.03
N ASN A 243 12.58 -2.71 -0.28
CA ASN A 243 12.44 -2.18 -1.62
C ASN A 243 13.63 -1.30 -2.03
N PRO A 244 14.06 -1.34 -3.31
CA PRO A 244 14.81 -0.24 -3.88
C PRO A 244 13.94 1.03 -3.92
N PHE A 245 14.53 2.19 -4.13
CA PHE A 245 13.79 3.40 -4.43
C PHE A 245 12.94 3.21 -5.68
N PHE A 246 11.76 3.80 -5.71
CA PHE A 246 10.80 3.56 -6.79
C PHE A 246 10.03 4.82 -7.18
N ILE A 247 9.37 4.71 -8.33
CA ILE A 247 8.44 5.69 -8.86
C ILE A 247 7.14 4.98 -9.21
N ALA A 248 6.01 5.42 -8.61
CA ALA A 248 4.67 5.02 -9.01
C ALA A 248 4.05 6.14 -9.84
N TYR A 249 3.47 5.83 -11.00
CA TYR A 249 3.06 6.87 -11.93
C TYR A 249 1.98 6.43 -12.92
N ALA A 250 1.27 7.41 -13.49
CA ALA A 250 0.39 7.26 -14.63
C ALA A 250 1.20 7.17 -15.93
N PRO A 251 1.03 6.14 -16.80
CA PRO A 251 1.71 6.02 -18.07
C PRO A 251 1.53 7.27 -18.94
N GLY A 252 2.64 7.81 -19.45
CA GLY A 252 2.72 9.07 -20.16
C GLY A 252 3.46 10.16 -19.39
N VAL A 253 3.70 10.00 -18.10
CA VAL A 253 4.69 10.82 -17.38
C VAL A 253 6.08 10.55 -17.96
N LEU A 254 6.80 11.62 -18.32
CA LEU A 254 8.17 11.55 -18.84
C LEU A 254 9.14 11.47 -17.66
N LEU A 255 9.49 10.24 -17.25
CA LEU A 255 10.36 10.02 -16.11
C LEU A 255 11.74 10.64 -16.32
N GLN A 256 12.21 11.39 -15.31
CA GLN A 256 13.53 12.02 -15.28
C GLN A 256 14.57 11.06 -14.69
N LYS A 257 15.86 11.30 -14.99
CA LYS A 257 17.00 10.54 -14.44
C LYS A 257 17.69 11.36 -13.35
#